data_b8f8750fbda0733df732475f53454d40
#
_entry.id   b8f8750fbda0733df732475f53454d40
#
_cell.length_a   1.000
_cell.length_b   1.000
_cell.length_c   1.000
_cell.angle_alpha   90.00
_cell.angle_beta   90.00
_cell.angle_gamma   90.00
#
_symmetry.space_group_name_H-M   'P 1'
#
loop_
_entity.id
_entity.type
_entity.pdbx_description
1 polymer ?
#
loop_
_entity_poly.entity_id
_entity_poly.type
_entity_poly.pdbx_seq_one_letter_code
_entity_poly.pdbx_strand_id
1 'polypeptide(L)'
;MQVLKKDKDYMKIKVESLEDLWTLKQVLKENDVVGKKDFRSVNIDGVKDKKPAYLKISLEKIEFDENQSVLKLLGKIIECPDYVSKGHHSFKIKENDVIDLWKAWSLREELRFKESLRRKEDKVLICVVDEREASFGEATGNRIKYLFSIYSSNSGKMYEKSEDKKFVKDVAKKIEEMMKNYDYLVLGGPGFKKEEVFNNLSEDLKKRCVIEASSVVGETGVKEVVKRGALEKINANIRVKEEMKKLEEFFSEVAKDGKVTYGFENVKNACEMGAVEELLITEDKLKNEEIEDLLRMVENQGGKITIIHLTHDYGKMLEKIGGISAFLRYKME
;
A
#
# COMPACT_ATOMS: atom_id res chain seq x y z
N MET A 1 6.97 -0.59 3.37
CA MET A 1 8.07 -1.59 3.45
C MET A 1 9.39 -0.92 3.11
N GLN A 2 10.43 -1.15 3.88
CA GLN A 2 11.77 -0.60 3.63
C GLN A 2 12.76 -1.74 3.34
N VAL A 3 13.45 -1.68 2.22
CA VAL A 3 14.57 -2.59 1.91
C VAL A 3 15.82 -2.04 2.59
N LEU A 4 16.35 -2.78 3.56
CA LEU A 4 17.56 -2.41 4.31
C LEU A 4 18.83 -2.90 3.62
N LYS A 5 18.73 -4.05 2.93
CA LYS A 5 19.81 -4.63 2.13
C LYS A 5 19.21 -5.47 0.99
N LYS A 6 19.82 -5.42 -0.19
CA LYS A 6 19.43 -6.24 -1.35
C LYS A 6 20.67 -6.84 -1.99
N ASP A 7 20.57 -8.12 -2.34
CA ASP A 7 21.53 -8.87 -3.15
C ASP A 7 20.73 -9.70 -4.16
N LYS A 8 21.36 -10.51 -5.02
CA LYS A 8 20.70 -11.24 -6.12
C LYS A 8 19.49 -12.06 -5.64
N ASP A 9 19.70 -12.93 -4.64
CA ASP A 9 18.65 -13.83 -4.11
C ASP A 9 18.36 -13.59 -2.63
N TYR A 10 18.81 -12.44 -2.10
CA TYR A 10 18.67 -12.08 -0.69
C TYR A 10 18.18 -10.66 -0.52
N MET A 11 17.23 -10.47 0.38
CA MET A 11 16.80 -9.15 0.85
C MET A 11 16.64 -9.12 2.35
N LYS A 12 17.03 -8.00 2.96
CA LYS A 12 16.67 -7.65 4.34
C LYS A 12 15.61 -6.57 4.30
N ILE A 13 14.46 -6.86 4.90
CA ILE A 13 13.26 -6.04 4.78
C ILE A 13 12.77 -5.66 6.16
N LYS A 14 12.41 -4.38 6.34
CA LYS A 14 11.63 -3.90 7.47
C LYS A 14 10.17 -3.76 7.04
N VAL A 15 9.27 -4.41 7.74
CA VAL A 15 7.82 -4.27 7.58
C VAL A 15 7.38 -2.97 8.24
N GLU A 16 6.62 -2.14 7.55
CA GLU A 16 6.23 -0.83 8.04
C GLU A 16 4.71 -0.65 8.18
N SER A 17 3.93 -1.51 7.49
CA SER A 17 2.47 -1.40 7.49
C SER A 17 1.79 -2.75 7.29
N LEU A 18 0.48 -2.78 7.50
CA LEU A 18 -0.38 -3.93 7.22
C LEU A 18 -0.32 -4.34 5.75
N GLU A 19 -0.27 -3.35 4.84
CA GLU A 19 -0.17 -3.59 3.39
C GLU A 19 1.13 -4.29 3.00
N ASP A 20 2.22 -4.06 3.75
CA ASP A 20 3.48 -4.78 3.56
C ASP A 20 3.32 -6.27 3.89
N LEU A 21 2.57 -6.59 4.95
CA LEU A 21 2.26 -7.98 5.30
C LEU A 21 1.43 -8.67 4.21
N TRP A 22 0.47 -7.94 3.61
CA TRP A 22 -0.30 -8.41 2.47
C TRP A 22 0.58 -8.64 1.24
N THR A 23 1.48 -7.71 0.95
CA THR A 23 2.45 -7.86 -0.13
C THR A 23 3.33 -9.10 0.10
N LEU A 24 3.87 -9.26 1.31
CA LEU A 24 4.67 -10.43 1.67
C LEU A 24 3.87 -11.73 1.52
N LYS A 25 2.60 -11.78 1.94
CA LYS A 25 1.73 -12.94 1.72
C LYS A 25 1.60 -13.31 0.24
N GLN A 26 1.57 -12.31 -0.66
CA GLN A 26 1.40 -12.54 -2.09
C GLN A 26 2.68 -12.93 -2.83
N VAL A 27 3.84 -12.49 -2.33
CA VAL A 27 5.13 -12.76 -2.97
C VAL A 27 5.88 -13.94 -2.37
N LEU A 28 5.61 -14.31 -1.11
CA LEU A 28 6.21 -15.49 -0.48
C LEU A 28 5.56 -16.77 -0.98
N LYS A 29 6.36 -17.82 -1.13
CA LYS A 29 5.95 -19.15 -1.54
C LYS A 29 6.53 -20.24 -0.63
N GLU A 30 6.02 -21.45 -0.76
CA GLU A 30 6.64 -22.65 -0.17
C GLU A 30 8.08 -22.80 -0.68
N ASN A 31 8.95 -23.26 0.19
CA ASN A 31 10.40 -23.39 0.02
C ASN A 31 11.19 -22.07 -0.01
N ASP A 32 10.57 -20.90 0.02
CA ASP A 32 11.30 -19.66 0.31
C ASP A 32 11.91 -19.75 1.72
N VAL A 33 13.06 -19.10 1.92
CA VAL A 33 13.74 -19.12 3.21
C VAL A 33 13.58 -17.76 3.90
N VAL A 34 13.11 -17.79 5.14
CA VAL A 34 12.95 -16.58 5.97
C VAL A 34 13.79 -16.71 7.23
N GLY A 35 14.54 -15.64 7.53
CA GLY A 35 15.34 -15.51 8.74
C GLY A 35 14.82 -14.38 9.63
N LYS A 36 14.76 -14.65 10.94
CA LYS A 36 14.37 -13.64 11.93
C LYS A 36 14.96 -13.96 13.31
N LYS A 37 15.21 -12.95 14.13
CA LYS A 37 15.43 -13.13 15.57
C LYS A 37 14.11 -13.39 16.26
N ASP A 38 13.98 -14.52 16.93
CA ASP A 38 12.77 -14.88 17.67
C ASP A 38 13.13 -15.66 18.95
N PHE A 39 12.14 -15.88 19.80
CA PHE A 39 12.33 -16.64 21.04
C PHE A 39 12.04 -18.12 20.81
N ARG A 40 12.95 -18.97 21.27
CA ARG A 40 12.80 -20.43 21.25
C ARG A 40 12.94 -21.01 22.64
N SER A 41 12.06 -21.97 22.97
CA SER A 41 12.20 -22.74 24.20
C SER A 41 13.41 -23.68 24.08
N VAL A 42 14.33 -23.53 25.00
CA VAL A 42 15.55 -24.37 25.11
C VAL A 42 15.47 -25.13 26.44
N ASN A 43 15.83 -26.39 26.42
CA ASN A 43 15.90 -27.16 27.64
C ASN A 43 17.38 -27.17 28.12
N ILE A 44 17.65 -26.48 29.22
CA ILE A 44 18.97 -26.42 29.83
C ILE A 44 18.81 -27.05 31.21
N ASP A 45 19.50 -28.16 31.46
CA ASP A 45 19.51 -28.90 32.73
C ASP A 45 18.09 -29.22 33.26
N GLY A 46 17.17 -29.60 32.36
CA GLY A 46 15.79 -29.96 32.73
C GLY A 46 14.83 -28.78 32.89
N VAL A 47 15.30 -27.54 32.81
CA VAL A 47 14.45 -26.33 32.89
C VAL A 47 14.21 -25.80 31.49
N LYS A 48 12.91 -25.62 31.14
CA LYS A 48 12.51 -24.96 29.88
C LYS A 48 12.62 -23.43 30.02
N ASP A 49 13.58 -22.85 29.33
CA ASP A 49 13.75 -21.39 29.24
C ASP A 49 13.55 -20.92 27.82
N LYS A 50 13.10 -19.66 27.64
CA LYS A 50 12.94 -19.00 26.32
C LYS A 50 14.15 -18.13 26.05
N LYS A 51 15.00 -18.53 25.10
CA LYS A 51 16.15 -17.73 24.69
C LYS A 51 15.94 -17.10 23.30
N PRO A 52 16.42 -15.86 23.10
CA PRO A 52 16.42 -15.26 21.78
C PRO A 52 17.44 -15.98 20.90
N ALA A 53 17.01 -16.35 19.71
CA ALA A 53 17.85 -17.00 18.70
C ALA A 53 17.56 -16.43 17.32
N TYR A 54 18.59 -16.35 16.49
CA TYR A 54 18.37 -16.12 15.06
C TYR A 54 18.07 -17.47 14.41
N LEU A 55 16.91 -17.55 13.76
CA LEU A 55 16.44 -18.76 13.12
C LEU A 55 16.23 -18.52 11.64
N LYS A 56 16.58 -19.50 10.79
CA LYS A 56 16.15 -19.55 9.39
C LYS A 56 15.22 -20.74 9.21
N ILE A 57 14.09 -20.49 8.57
CA ILE A 57 13.12 -21.53 8.25
C ILE A 57 12.89 -21.59 6.73
N SER A 58 12.73 -22.80 6.20
CA SER A 58 12.17 -23.02 4.88
C SER A 58 10.67 -23.08 5.00
N LEU A 59 9.96 -22.22 4.25
CA LEU A 59 8.51 -22.04 4.39
C LEU A 59 7.75 -23.27 3.89
N GLU A 60 6.74 -23.68 4.66
CA GLU A 60 5.77 -24.74 4.33
C GLU A 60 4.34 -24.18 4.29
N LYS A 61 4.05 -23.14 5.09
CA LYS A 61 2.72 -22.55 5.17
C LYS A 61 2.78 -21.06 5.47
N ILE A 62 1.94 -20.30 4.79
CA ILE A 62 1.86 -18.86 4.90
C ILE A 62 0.39 -18.49 5.18
N GLU A 63 0.11 -17.93 6.35
CA GLU A 63 -1.24 -17.54 6.76
C GLU A 63 -1.26 -16.08 7.22
N PHE A 64 -2.26 -15.34 6.79
CA PHE A 64 -2.51 -14.00 7.27
C PHE A 64 -3.71 -13.99 8.22
N ASP A 65 -3.48 -13.54 9.45
CA ASP A 65 -4.51 -13.39 10.48
C ASP A 65 -4.99 -11.94 10.48
N GLU A 66 -6.12 -11.69 9.83
CA GLU A 66 -6.69 -10.35 9.71
C GLU A 66 -7.06 -9.72 11.06
N ASN A 67 -7.56 -10.53 12.00
CA ASN A 67 -7.98 -10.04 13.32
C ASN A 67 -6.80 -9.55 14.17
N GLN A 68 -5.64 -10.19 14.02
CA GLN A 68 -4.43 -9.85 14.77
C GLN A 68 -3.46 -8.98 13.96
N SER A 69 -3.73 -8.74 12.67
CA SER A 69 -2.81 -8.06 11.74
C SER A 69 -1.41 -8.68 11.76
N VAL A 70 -1.35 -10.01 11.61
CA VAL A 70 -0.11 -10.80 11.72
C VAL A 70 0.01 -11.74 10.53
N LEU A 71 1.19 -11.75 9.91
CA LEU A 71 1.57 -12.77 8.94
C LEU A 71 2.28 -13.92 9.67
N LYS A 72 1.68 -15.11 9.67
CA LYS A 72 2.21 -16.33 10.24
C LYS A 72 2.96 -17.10 9.16
N LEU A 73 4.25 -17.36 9.40
CA LEU A 73 5.13 -18.09 8.50
C LEU A 73 5.58 -19.37 9.20
N LEU A 74 4.99 -20.50 8.85
CA LEU A 74 5.37 -21.82 9.40
C LEU A 74 6.36 -22.50 8.46
N GLY A 75 7.39 -23.10 9.02
CA GLY A 75 8.36 -23.86 8.24
C GLY A 75 9.35 -24.66 9.09
N LYS A 76 10.20 -25.42 8.40
CA LYS A 76 11.25 -26.25 8.99
C LYS A 76 12.50 -25.41 9.23
N ILE A 77 13.07 -25.50 10.44
CA ILE A 77 14.33 -24.82 10.77
C ILE A 77 15.47 -25.48 9.96
N ILE A 78 16.12 -24.66 9.13
CA ILE A 78 17.28 -25.06 8.34
C ILE A 78 18.59 -24.58 8.97
N GLU A 79 18.56 -23.46 9.68
CA GLU A 79 19.72 -22.90 10.39
C GLU A 79 19.29 -22.33 11.74
N CYS A 80 20.00 -22.67 12.78
CA CYS A 80 19.80 -22.17 14.15
C CYS A 80 21.11 -22.33 14.95
N PRO A 81 21.27 -21.62 16.07
CA PRO A 81 22.37 -21.85 17.00
C PRO A 81 22.36 -23.27 17.59
N ASP A 82 23.52 -23.80 17.98
CA ASP A 82 23.70 -25.18 18.47
C ASP A 82 22.84 -25.54 19.70
N TYR A 83 22.51 -24.55 20.51
CA TYR A 83 21.67 -24.73 21.70
C TYR A 83 20.16 -24.85 21.38
N VAL A 84 19.78 -24.71 20.11
CA VAL A 84 18.39 -24.81 19.64
C VAL A 84 18.17 -26.11 18.89
N SER A 85 17.17 -26.87 19.29
CA SER A 85 16.80 -28.10 18.56
C SER A 85 16.15 -27.78 17.23
N LYS A 86 16.59 -28.45 16.15
CA LYS A 86 15.94 -28.39 14.83
C LYS A 86 14.53 -28.97 14.90
N GLY A 87 13.63 -28.43 14.11
CA GLY A 87 12.23 -28.85 14.05
C GLY A 87 11.43 -27.81 13.29
N HIS A 88 10.12 -27.72 13.52
CA HIS A 88 9.27 -26.68 12.94
C HIS A 88 9.24 -25.44 13.83
N HIS A 89 9.12 -24.27 13.20
CA HIS A 89 8.95 -22.99 13.87
C HIS A 89 7.96 -22.12 13.10
N SER A 90 7.23 -21.30 13.82
CA SER A 90 6.30 -20.35 13.23
C SER A 90 6.69 -18.92 13.62
N PHE A 91 7.13 -18.15 12.64
CA PHE A 91 7.29 -16.71 12.84
C PHE A 91 5.94 -16.02 12.81
N LYS A 92 5.76 -15.05 13.70
CA LYS A 92 4.68 -14.08 13.67
C LYS A 92 5.26 -12.74 13.25
N ILE A 93 5.06 -12.39 11.99
CA ILE A 93 5.55 -11.12 11.45
C ILE A 93 4.51 -10.04 11.66
N LYS A 94 4.95 -8.91 12.22
CA LYS A 94 4.14 -7.72 12.53
C LYS A 94 4.80 -6.46 11.96
N GLU A 95 4.10 -5.35 12.05
CA GLU A 95 4.69 -4.05 11.79
C GLU A 95 5.95 -3.81 12.63
N ASN A 96 6.93 -3.15 12.06
CA ASN A 96 8.27 -2.90 12.59
C ASN A 96 9.20 -4.12 12.72
N ASP A 97 8.76 -5.31 12.34
CA ASP A 97 9.65 -6.47 12.27
C ASP A 97 10.65 -6.33 11.12
N VAL A 98 11.84 -6.85 11.36
CA VAL A 98 12.89 -6.99 10.35
C VAL A 98 13.07 -8.47 10.05
N ILE A 99 12.97 -8.82 8.77
CA ILE A 99 13.15 -10.17 8.28
C ILE A 99 14.24 -10.22 7.21
N ASP A 100 14.93 -11.34 7.17
CA ASP A 100 15.83 -11.71 6.10
C ASP A 100 15.09 -12.69 5.17
N LEU A 101 15.12 -12.46 3.87
CA LEU A 101 14.41 -13.24 2.86
C LEU A 101 15.39 -13.74 1.80
N TRP A 102 15.42 -15.05 1.55
CA TRP A 102 16.12 -15.69 0.44
C TRP A 102 15.09 -16.39 -0.45
N LYS A 103 15.01 -15.96 -1.68
CA LYS A 103 14.12 -16.56 -2.68
C LYS A 103 14.57 -16.28 -4.11
N ALA A 104 14.23 -17.21 -5.00
CA ALA A 104 14.27 -16.95 -6.44
C ALA A 104 13.01 -16.16 -6.84
N TRP A 105 13.20 -14.92 -7.23
CA TRP A 105 12.10 -14.04 -7.60
C TRP A 105 11.61 -14.34 -9.02
N SER A 106 10.31 -14.58 -9.18
CA SER A 106 9.69 -14.41 -10.49
C SER A 106 9.52 -12.91 -10.77
N LEU A 107 9.51 -12.54 -12.04
CA LEU A 107 9.34 -11.15 -12.43
C LEU A 107 8.03 -10.53 -11.88
N ARG A 108 6.96 -11.30 -11.88
CA ARG A 108 5.67 -10.92 -11.31
C ARG A 108 5.76 -10.55 -9.83
N GLU A 109 6.47 -11.34 -9.04
CA GLU A 109 6.69 -11.09 -7.61
C GLU A 109 7.56 -9.85 -7.42
N GLU A 110 8.57 -9.70 -8.26
CA GLU A 110 9.45 -8.54 -8.23
C GLU A 110 8.70 -7.24 -8.57
N LEU A 111 7.85 -7.25 -9.60
CA LEU A 111 7.01 -6.10 -9.97
C LEU A 111 6.05 -5.72 -8.83
N ARG A 112 5.36 -6.68 -8.23
CA ARG A 112 4.49 -6.43 -7.06
C ARG A 112 5.27 -5.89 -5.87
N PHE A 113 6.44 -6.44 -5.63
CA PHE A 113 7.31 -5.95 -4.57
C PHE A 113 7.81 -4.54 -4.86
N LYS A 114 8.28 -4.25 -6.08
CA LYS A 114 8.67 -2.89 -6.51
C LYS A 114 7.51 -1.89 -6.40
N GLU A 115 6.29 -2.29 -6.73
CA GLU A 115 5.10 -1.45 -6.60
C GLU A 115 4.85 -1.08 -5.13
N SER A 116 4.98 -2.01 -4.20
CA SER A 116 4.83 -1.73 -2.76
C SER A 116 5.91 -0.80 -2.20
N LEU A 117 7.07 -0.70 -2.87
CA LEU A 117 8.15 0.22 -2.49
C LEU A 117 7.96 1.65 -3.02
N ARG A 118 7.12 1.86 -4.06
CA ARG A 118 6.89 3.16 -4.71
C ARG A 118 6.03 4.13 -3.89
N ARG A 119 5.97 4.00 -2.58
CA ARG A 119 5.23 4.92 -1.73
C ARG A 119 5.88 6.30 -1.78
N LYS A 120 5.16 7.27 -2.34
CA LYS A 120 5.47 8.69 -2.10
C LYS A 120 5.24 8.96 -0.60
N GLU A 121 6.12 9.73 0.00
CA GLU A 121 5.89 10.26 1.36
C GLU A 121 4.86 11.41 1.30
N ASP A 122 3.64 11.08 0.82
CA ASP A 122 2.56 12.05 0.78
C ASP A 122 2.22 12.47 2.22
N LYS A 123 2.05 13.77 2.42
CA LYS A 123 1.66 14.32 3.71
C LYS A 123 0.16 14.34 3.83
N VAL A 124 -0.35 13.61 4.79
CA VAL A 124 -1.79 13.48 5.03
C VAL A 124 -2.19 14.27 6.27
N LEU A 125 -3.10 15.23 6.11
CA LEU A 125 -3.78 15.86 7.23
C LEU A 125 -4.90 14.94 7.71
N ILE A 126 -5.00 14.74 9.01
CA ILE A 126 -6.08 13.98 9.64
C ILE A 126 -6.87 14.93 10.52
N CYS A 127 -8.18 15.01 10.31
CA CYS A 127 -9.10 15.73 11.17
C CYS A 127 -10.18 14.77 11.65
N VAL A 128 -10.31 14.61 12.97
CA VAL A 128 -11.34 13.78 13.60
C VAL A 128 -12.26 14.69 14.39
N VAL A 129 -13.55 14.71 14.06
CA VAL A 129 -14.50 15.71 14.56
C VAL A 129 -15.76 15.08 15.12
N ASP A 130 -16.23 15.60 16.24
CA ASP A 130 -17.56 15.39 16.82
C ASP A 130 -18.28 16.73 17.04
N GLU A 131 -19.32 16.74 17.88
CA GLU A 131 -20.11 17.93 18.19
C GLU A 131 -19.37 18.97 19.02
N ARG A 132 -18.28 18.58 19.71
CA ARG A 132 -17.59 19.39 20.71
C ARG A 132 -16.13 19.67 20.39
N GLU A 133 -15.51 18.77 19.65
CA GLU A 133 -14.06 18.79 19.41
C GLU A 133 -13.74 18.40 17.98
N ALA A 134 -12.78 19.12 17.40
CA ALA A 134 -12.11 18.72 16.16
C ALA A 134 -10.61 18.55 16.43
N SER A 135 -10.12 17.36 16.31
CA SER A 135 -8.73 16.96 16.60
C SER A 135 -7.96 16.80 15.33
N PHE A 136 -6.77 17.41 15.28
CA PHE A 136 -5.90 17.41 14.12
C PHE A 136 -4.66 16.57 14.36
N GLY A 137 -4.28 15.79 13.36
CA GLY A 137 -3.06 15.04 13.28
C GLY A 137 -2.47 15.08 11.88
N GLU A 138 -1.26 14.58 11.75
CA GLU A 138 -0.59 14.40 10.46
C GLU A 138 -0.06 12.99 10.33
N ALA A 139 -0.04 12.49 9.11
CA ALA A 139 0.67 11.27 8.77
C ALA A 139 1.62 11.53 7.61
N THR A 140 2.85 10.99 7.71
CA THR A 140 3.85 10.96 6.64
C THR A 140 4.45 9.58 6.62
N GLY A 141 4.21 8.82 5.57
CA GLY A 141 4.49 7.39 5.57
C GLY A 141 3.79 6.71 6.77
N ASN A 142 4.54 6.03 7.61
CA ASN A 142 4.02 5.33 8.80
C ASN A 142 4.10 6.15 10.10
N ARG A 143 4.52 7.40 10.01
CA ARG A 143 4.61 8.27 11.19
C ARG A 143 3.31 9.04 11.35
N ILE A 144 2.66 8.85 12.48
CA ILE A 144 1.45 9.56 12.86
C ILE A 144 1.82 10.48 14.03
N LYS A 145 1.46 11.76 13.91
CA LYS A 145 1.67 12.77 14.94
C LYS A 145 0.35 13.48 15.20
N TYR A 146 -0.06 13.51 16.44
CA TYR A 146 -1.12 14.39 16.89
C TYR A 146 -0.60 15.84 16.95
N LEU A 147 -1.43 16.79 16.51
CA LEU A 147 -1.06 18.21 16.44
C LEU A 147 -1.75 19.00 17.54
N PHE A 148 -3.06 19.15 17.46
CA PHE A 148 -3.87 19.94 18.39
C PHE A 148 -5.35 19.62 18.23
N SER A 149 -6.19 20.18 19.15
CA SER A 149 -7.65 20.18 19.01
C SER A 149 -8.22 21.59 19.02
N ILE A 150 -9.34 21.74 18.36
CA ILE A 150 -10.23 22.93 18.40
C ILE A 150 -11.52 22.50 19.09
N TYR A 151 -11.97 23.29 20.06
CA TYR A 151 -13.17 23.02 20.81
C TYR A 151 -14.31 23.94 20.39
N SER A 152 -15.52 23.40 20.33
CA SER A 152 -16.73 24.21 20.18
C SER A 152 -16.91 25.10 21.40
N SER A 153 -17.31 26.35 21.20
CA SER A 153 -17.60 27.29 22.30
C SER A 153 -18.84 26.91 23.10
N ASN A 154 -19.58 25.88 22.70
CA ASN A 154 -20.81 25.44 23.35
C ASN A 154 -20.53 24.64 24.63
N SER A 155 -20.60 25.31 25.78
CA SER A 155 -20.49 24.67 27.10
C SER A 155 -21.82 24.42 27.83
N GLY A 156 -22.99 24.59 27.15
CA GLY A 156 -24.28 24.55 27.78
C GLY A 156 -25.29 23.53 27.19
N LYS A 157 -26.35 23.20 27.99
CA LYS A 157 -27.40 22.25 27.63
C LYS A 157 -28.40 22.70 26.55
N MET A 158 -28.24 23.91 26.01
CA MET A 158 -29.05 24.43 24.91
C MET A 158 -28.19 24.48 23.65
N TYR A 159 -28.39 23.53 22.75
CA TYR A 159 -27.84 23.54 21.39
C TYR A 159 -28.47 24.67 20.57
N GLU A 160 -27.76 25.77 20.39
CA GLU A 160 -28.12 26.75 19.37
C GLU A 160 -27.59 26.27 18.03
N LYS A 161 -28.50 25.96 17.10
CA LYS A 161 -28.16 25.53 15.72
C LYS A 161 -27.23 26.53 14.98
N SER A 162 -27.18 27.79 15.41
CA SER A 162 -26.31 28.83 14.86
C SER A 162 -24.84 28.63 15.21
N GLU A 163 -24.54 28.25 16.47
CA GLU A 163 -23.16 28.03 16.94
C GLU A 163 -22.58 26.72 16.42
N ASP A 164 -23.41 25.70 16.29
CA ASP A 164 -23.02 24.44 15.67
C ASP A 164 -22.58 24.62 14.20
N LYS A 165 -23.36 25.39 13.42
CA LYS A 165 -22.98 25.77 12.04
C LYS A 165 -21.71 26.60 11.99
N LYS A 166 -21.44 27.44 12.99
CA LYS A 166 -20.23 28.23 13.09
C LYS A 166 -19.03 27.33 13.34
N PHE A 167 -19.12 26.39 14.28
CA PHE A 167 -18.05 25.43 14.59
C PHE A 167 -17.67 24.62 13.35
N VAL A 168 -18.65 24.06 12.62
CA VAL A 168 -18.40 23.31 11.37
C VAL A 168 -17.65 24.16 10.34
N LYS A 169 -18.05 25.44 10.17
CA LYS A 169 -17.35 26.37 9.25
C LYS A 169 -15.95 26.72 9.71
N ASP A 170 -15.73 26.90 11.02
CA ASP A 170 -14.41 27.20 11.57
C ASP A 170 -13.46 26.01 11.38
N VAL A 171 -13.94 24.78 11.59
CA VAL A 171 -13.19 23.55 11.31
C VAL A 171 -12.86 23.42 9.82
N ALA A 172 -13.84 23.62 8.92
CA ALA A 172 -13.62 23.56 7.48
C ALA A 172 -12.59 24.60 7.03
N LYS A 173 -12.69 25.85 7.51
CA LYS A 173 -11.71 26.90 7.23
C LYS A 173 -10.31 26.53 7.72
N LYS A 174 -10.22 25.95 8.92
CA LYS A 174 -8.92 25.49 9.47
C LYS A 174 -8.30 24.39 8.63
N ILE A 175 -9.12 23.45 8.15
CA ILE A 175 -8.69 22.42 7.20
C ILE A 175 -8.13 23.06 5.93
N GLU A 176 -8.86 24.02 5.32
CA GLU A 176 -8.43 24.70 4.10
C GLU A 176 -7.10 25.45 4.28
N GLU A 177 -6.90 26.11 5.42
CA GLU A 177 -5.64 26.77 5.75
C GLU A 177 -4.48 25.77 5.83
N MET A 178 -4.69 24.64 6.51
CA MET A 178 -3.66 23.62 6.73
C MET A 178 -3.33 22.85 5.46
N MET A 179 -4.32 22.58 4.61
CA MET A 179 -4.16 21.82 3.38
C MET A 179 -3.19 22.43 2.35
N LYS A 180 -2.70 23.64 2.59
CA LYS A 180 -1.59 24.24 1.81
C LYS A 180 -0.28 23.45 1.94
N ASN A 181 -0.13 22.72 3.04
CA ASN A 181 1.09 21.95 3.37
C ASN A 181 0.88 20.44 3.32
N TYR A 182 -0.30 19.97 2.90
CA TYR A 182 -0.67 18.57 2.86
C TYR A 182 -1.25 18.19 1.49
N ASP A 183 -1.01 16.95 1.09
CA ASP A 183 -1.43 16.41 -0.20
C ASP A 183 -2.86 15.85 -0.13
N TYR A 184 -3.20 15.19 0.97
CA TYR A 184 -4.48 14.50 1.19
C TYR A 184 -5.06 14.80 2.56
N LEU A 185 -6.38 14.60 2.67
CA LEU A 185 -7.16 14.77 3.90
C LEU A 185 -7.83 13.46 4.30
N VAL A 186 -7.71 13.09 5.56
CA VAL A 186 -8.60 12.13 6.22
C VAL A 186 -9.54 12.91 7.13
N LEU A 187 -10.83 12.76 6.90
CA LEU A 187 -11.87 13.34 7.74
C LEU A 187 -12.59 12.25 8.49
N GLY A 188 -12.42 12.20 9.80
CA GLY A 188 -12.94 11.15 10.67
C GLY A 188 -13.87 11.66 11.74
N GLY A 189 -14.47 10.73 12.49
CA GLY A 189 -15.26 11.06 13.67
C GLY A 189 -16.45 10.15 13.91
N PRO A 190 -16.99 10.17 15.13
CA PRO A 190 -18.26 9.55 15.44
C PRO A 190 -19.42 10.35 14.82
N GLY A 191 -20.52 9.65 14.52
CA GLY A 191 -21.74 10.29 14.01
C GLY A 191 -21.56 10.97 12.63
N PHE A 192 -22.35 12.01 12.37
CA PHE A 192 -22.47 12.67 11.06
C PHE A 192 -21.75 14.01 10.95
N LYS A 193 -21.05 14.44 11.99
CA LYS A 193 -20.40 15.78 12.00
C LYS A 193 -19.30 15.90 10.94
N LYS A 194 -18.59 14.82 10.66
CA LYS A 194 -17.59 14.73 9.61
C LYS A 194 -18.17 15.00 8.21
N GLU A 195 -19.40 14.51 7.93
CA GLU A 195 -20.11 14.77 6.68
C GLU A 195 -20.53 16.25 6.55
N GLU A 196 -20.92 16.87 7.66
CA GLU A 196 -21.25 18.31 7.67
C GLU A 196 -20.00 19.14 7.36
N VAL A 197 -18.85 18.82 7.96
CA VAL A 197 -17.56 19.47 7.66
C VAL A 197 -17.19 19.22 6.20
N PHE A 198 -17.27 17.97 5.72
CA PHE A 198 -16.98 17.62 4.32
C PHE A 198 -17.80 18.44 3.34
N ASN A 199 -19.09 18.61 3.59
CA ASN A 199 -19.98 19.40 2.73
C ASN A 199 -19.60 20.90 2.65
N ASN A 200 -18.90 21.42 3.67
CA ASN A 200 -18.41 22.79 3.73
C ASN A 200 -16.99 22.96 3.12
N LEU A 201 -16.33 21.90 2.66
CA LEU A 201 -15.04 21.98 1.97
C LEU A 201 -15.22 22.36 0.50
N SER A 202 -14.17 22.94 -0.08
CA SER A 202 -14.09 23.20 -1.53
C SER A 202 -14.10 21.89 -2.32
N GLU A 203 -14.58 21.93 -3.57
CA GLU A 203 -14.65 20.74 -4.44
C GLU A 203 -13.27 20.12 -4.71
N ASP A 204 -12.20 20.91 -4.72
CA ASP A 204 -10.86 20.40 -4.87
C ASP A 204 -10.42 19.57 -3.64
N LEU A 205 -10.72 20.04 -2.43
CA LEU A 205 -10.42 19.30 -1.19
C LEU A 205 -11.27 18.04 -1.06
N LYS A 206 -12.54 18.07 -1.46
CA LYS A 206 -13.40 16.88 -1.49
C LYS A 206 -12.81 15.76 -2.34
N LYS A 207 -12.18 16.08 -3.48
CA LYS A 207 -11.50 15.11 -4.34
C LYS A 207 -10.25 14.49 -3.72
N ARG A 208 -9.67 15.14 -2.71
CA ARG A 208 -8.47 14.70 -1.99
C ARG A 208 -8.77 14.20 -0.57
N CYS A 209 -10.06 14.07 -0.24
CA CYS A 209 -10.54 13.68 1.07
C CYS A 209 -11.01 12.23 1.10
N VAL A 210 -10.62 11.51 2.14
CA VAL A 210 -11.17 10.20 2.51
C VAL A 210 -11.93 10.37 3.82
N ILE A 211 -13.17 9.88 3.85
CA ILE A 211 -13.99 9.86 5.05
C ILE A 211 -13.85 8.49 5.71
N GLU A 212 -13.60 8.49 7.03
CA GLU A 212 -13.46 7.28 7.82
C GLU A 212 -14.22 7.40 9.15
N ALA A 213 -14.77 6.32 9.65
CA ALA A 213 -15.39 6.32 10.96
C ALA A 213 -14.35 6.22 12.08
N SER A 214 -14.61 6.86 13.22
CA SER A 214 -13.94 6.57 14.48
C SER A 214 -14.94 6.56 15.63
N SER A 215 -14.59 5.89 16.70
CA SER A 215 -15.44 5.77 17.89
C SER A 215 -15.31 7.00 18.81
N VAL A 216 -14.17 7.69 18.71
CA VAL A 216 -13.78 8.82 19.57
C VAL A 216 -13.04 9.89 18.76
N VAL A 217 -12.90 11.07 19.36
CA VAL A 217 -12.03 12.17 18.90
C VAL A 217 -10.72 12.17 19.70
N GLY A 218 -9.92 13.21 19.60
CA GLY A 218 -8.62 13.31 20.27
C GLY A 218 -7.53 12.53 19.58
N GLU A 219 -6.39 12.39 20.25
CA GLU A 219 -5.25 11.63 19.74
C GLU A 219 -5.61 10.16 19.43
N THR A 220 -6.47 9.56 20.25
CA THR A 220 -6.94 8.18 20.06
C THR A 220 -7.76 8.06 18.77
N GLY A 221 -8.65 9.01 18.49
CA GLY A 221 -9.44 9.05 17.25
C GLY A 221 -8.56 9.20 16.02
N VAL A 222 -7.54 10.06 16.07
CA VAL A 222 -6.55 10.22 15.00
C VAL A 222 -5.84 8.90 14.69
N LYS A 223 -5.42 8.16 15.72
CA LYS A 223 -4.79 6.84 15.55
C LYS A 223 -5.79 5.80 15.05
N GLU A 224 -7.05 5.86 15.49
CA GLU A 224 -8.09 4.92 15.12
C GLU A 224 -8.41 4.98 13.63
N VAL A 225 -8.61 6.17 13.04
CA VAL A 225 -8.93 6.29 11.61
C VAL A 225 -7.80 5.74 10.73
N VAL A 226 -6.54 5.93 11.14
CA VAL A 226 -5.41 5.32 10.43
C VAL A 226 -5.44 3.80 10.56
N LYS A 227 -5.64 3.28 11.77
CA LYS A 227 -5.75 1.83 12.01
C LYS A 227 -6.90 1.18 11.24
N ARG A 228 -7.95 1.93 10.91
CA ARG A 228 -9.08 1.47 10.08
C ARG A 228 -8.81 1.52 8.57
N GLY A 229 -7.60 1.87 8.16
CA GLY A 229 -7.18 1.81 6.75
C GLY A 229 -7.44 3.09 5.96
N ALA A 230 -7.53 4.25 6.61
CA ALA A 230 -7.73 5.52 5.91
C ALA A 230 -6.56 5.87 4.96
N LEU A 231 -5.32 5.57 5.35
CA LEU A 231 -4.14 5.80 4.50
C LEU A 231 -4.09 4.84 3.32
N GLU A 232 -4.50 3.59 3.51
CA GLU A 232 -4.60 2.58 2.45
C GLU A 232 -5.64 3.00 1.38
N LYS A 233 -6.78 3.57 1.81
CA LYS A 233 -7.78 4.14 0.89
C LYS A 233 -7.21 5.30 0.07
N ILE A 234 -6.43 6.19 0.69
CA ILE A 234 -5.73 7.28 -0.01
C ILE A 234 -4.79 6.71 -1.07
N ASN A 235 -3.93 5.75 -0.69
CA ASN A 235 -2.97 5.13 -1.60
C ASN A 235 -3.67 4.45 -2.79
N ALA A 236 -4.77 3.74 -2.54
CA ALA A 236 -5.58 3.15 -3.59
C ALA A 236 -6.15 4.19 -4.56
N ASN A 237 -6.68 5.30 -4.03
CA ASN A 237 -7.20 6.40 -4.85
C ASN A 237 -6.12 7.10 -5.69
N ILE A 238 -4.91 7.25 -5.15
CA ILE A 238 -3.76 7.82 -5.88
C ILE A 238 -3.42 6.92 -7.06
N ARG A 239 -3.25 5.62 -6.81
CA ARG A 239 -2.92 4.62 -7.83
C ARG A 239 -3.95 4.63 -8.96
N VAL A 240 -5.23 4.56 -8.62
CA VAL A 240 -6.32 4.62 -9.61
C VAL A 240 -6.24 5.88 -10.47
N LYS A 241 -5.98 7.04 -9.88
CA LYS A 241 -5.84 8.31 -10.63
C LYS A 241 -4.63 8.30 -11.57
N GLU A 242 -3.50 7.75 -11.12
CA GLU A 242 -2.29 7.63 -11.95
C GLU A 242 -2.52 6.68 -13.13
N GLU A 243 -3.17 5.53 -12.89
CA GLU A 243 -3.54 4.57 -13.93
C GLU A 243 -4.52 5.18 -14.95
N MET A 244 -5.58 5.84 -14.47
CA MET A 244 -6.56 6.50 -15.33
C MET A 244 -5.90 7.54 -16.23
N LYS A 245 -5.04 8.41 -15.68
CA LYS A 245 -4.32 9.43 -16.46
C LYS A 245 -3.47 8.81 -17.56
N LYS A 246 -2.74 7.72 -17.25
CA LYS A 246 -1.94 7.01 -18.26
C LYS A 246 -2.79 6.40 -19.36
N LEU A 247 -3.91 5.80 -18.99
CA LEU A 247 -4.82 5.19 -19.97
C LEU A 247 -5.53 6.24 -20.81
N GLU A 248 -5.89 7.40 -20.26
CA GLU A 248 -6.40 8.55 -21.04
C GLU A 248 -5.37 9.02 -22.07
N GLU A 249 -4.10 9.15 -21.66
CA GLU A 249 -2.99 9.48 -22.56
C GLU A 249 -2.84 8.41 -23.64
N PHE A 250 -2.82 7.14 -23.26
CA PHE A 250 -2.73 6.01 -24.18
C PHE A 250 -3.87 6.03 -25.23
N PHE A 251 -5.12 6.13 -24.81
CA PHE A 251 -6.26 6.15 -25.74
C PHE A 251 -6.29 7.41 -26.61
N SER A 252 -5.81 8.55 -26.10
CA SER A 252 -5.61 9.75 -26.89
C SER A 252 -4.56 9.55 -28.00
N GLU A 253 -3.47 8.86 -27.68
CA GLU A 253 -2.43 8.51 -28.67
C GLU A 253 -2.93 7.49 -29.69
N VAL A 254 -3.71 6.49 -29.28
CA VAL A 254 -4.39 5.57 -30.21
C VAL A 254 -5.25 6.32 -31.22
N ALA A 255 -6.05 7.28 -30.76
CA ALA A 255 -6.93 8.09 -31.62
C ALA A 255 -6.18 8.97 -32.62
N LYS A 256 -4.92 9.34 -32.34
CA LYS A 256 -4.06 10.18 -33.18
C LYS A 256 -3.12 9.37 -34.05
N ASP A 257 -3.22 8.02 -34.04
CA ASP A 257 -2.25 7.12 -34.67
C ASP A 257 -0.81 7.43 -34.23
N GLY A 258 -0.66 7.64 -32.92
CA GLY A 258 0.60 8.01 -32.27
C GLY A 258 1.55 6.83 -32.03
N LYS A 259 2.52 7.04 -31.12
CA LYS A 259 3.52 6.03 -30.77
C LYS A 259 2.99 5.05 -29.73
N VAL A 260 2.00 4.25 -30.11
CA VAL A 260 1.37 3.27 -29.21
C VAL A 260 1.02 2.00 -29.98
N THR A 261 0.90 0.90 -29.23
CA THR A 261 0.42 -0.37 -29.77
C THR A 261 -0.38 -1.12 -28.71
N TYR A 262 -1.24 -2.06 -29.13
CA TYR A 262 -2.06 -2.88 -28.22
C TYR A 262 -2.33 -4.27 -28.80
N GLY A 263 -2.72 -5.18 -27.92
CA GLY A 263 -2.91 -6.59 -28.22
C GLY A 263 -1.57 -7.35 -28.17
N PHE A 264 -1.66 -8.63 -27.79
CA PHE A 264 -0.49 -9.44 -27.45
C PHE A 264 0.55 -9.51 -28.58
N GLU A 265 0.12 -9.87 -29.81
CA GLU A 265 1.04 -10.03 -30.94
C GLU A 265 1.77 -8.75 -31.32
N ASN A 266 1.05 -7.63 -31.37
CA ASN A 266 1.65 -6.33 -31.73
C ASN A 266 2.63 -5.85 -30.65
N VAL A 267 2.27 -6.03 -29.38
CA VAL A 267 3.16 -5.67 -28.26
C VAL A 267 4.38 -6.59 -28.24
N LYS A 268 4.23 -7.88 -28.52
CA LYS A 268 5.34 -8.83 -28.66
C LYS A 268 6.31 -8.40 -29.74
N ASN A 269 5.82 -8.09 -30.93
CA ASN A 269 6.65 -7.56 -32.01
C ASN A 269 7.39 -6.29 -31.61
N ALA A 270 6.71 -5.35 -30.92
CA ALA A 270 7.33 -4.14 -30.43
C ALA A 270 8.43 -4.41 -29.39
N CYS A 271 8.25 -5.42 -28.53
CA CYS A 271 9.28 -5.85 -27.58
C CYS A 271 10.48 -6.45 -28.29
N GLU A 272 10.27 -7.32 -29.29
CA GLU A 272 11.36 -7.93 -30.06
C GLU A 272 12.21 -6.87 -30.79
N MET A 273 11.59 -5.79 -31.26
CA MET A 273 12.26 -4.64 -31.89
C MET A 273 12.87 -3.66 -30.90
N GLY A 274 12.72 -3.85 -29.58
CA GLY A 274 13.22 -2.92 -28.57
C GLY A 274 12.48 -1.57 -28.54
N ALA A 275 11.32 -1.49 -29.15
CA ALA A 275 10.55 -0.27 -29.34
C ALA A 275 9.75 0.16 -28.11
N VAL A 276 9.58 -0.72 -27.11
CA VAL A 276 8.73 -0.45 -25.94
C VAL A 276 9.42 0.52 -24.99
N GLU A 277 8.76 1.65 -24.72
CA GLU A 277 9.12 2.60 -23.67
C GLU A 277 8.44 2.27 -22.35
N GLU A 278 7.11 2.11 -22.38
CA GLU A 278 6.32 1.70 -21.22
C GLU A 278 5.25 0.70 -21.62
N LEU A 279 5.25 -0.46 -20.97
CA LEU A 279 4.24 -1.50 -21.12
C LEU A 279 3.14 -1.29 -20.08
N LEU A 280 1.87 -1.27 -20.51
CA LEU A 280 0.69 -1.29 -19.66
C LEU A 280 0.04 -2.67 -19.75
N ILE A 281 -0.16 -3.31 -18.61
CA ILE A 281 -0.70 -4.66 -18.55
C ILE A 281 -1.72 -4.80 -17.42
N THR A 282 -2.84 -5.47 -17.68
CA THR A 282 -3.84 -5.74 -16.66
C THR A 282 -3.39 -6.85 -15.70
N GLU A 283 -3.79 -6.74 -14.43
CA GLU A 283 -3.33 -7.64 -13.35
C GLU A 283 -3.68 -9.13 -13.59
N ASP A 284 -4.76 -9.43 -14.31
CA ASP A 284 -5.18 -10.80 -14.65
C ASP A 284 -4.21 -11.46 -15.64
N LYS A 285 -3.63 -10.70 -16.58
CA LYS A 285 -2.69 -11.20 -17.59
C LYS A 285 -1.35 -11.61 -16.99
N LEU A 286 -0.96 -11.07 -15.85
CA LEU A 286 0.28 -11.46 -15.18
C LEU A 286 0.37 -12.93 -14.78
N LYS A 287 -0.72 -13.69 -14.92
CA LYS A 287 -0.76 -15.14 -14.60
C LYS A 287 -0.28 -16.03 -15.76
N ASN A 288 -0.12 -15.48 -16.96
CA ASN A 288 0.28 -16.23 -18.14
C ASN A 288 1.81 -16.29 -18.24
N GLU A 289 2.37 -17.49 -18.47
CA GLU A 289 3.82 -17.71 -18.61
C GLU A 289 4.41 -16.99 -19.82
N GLU A 290 3.69 -16.95 -20.95
CA GLU A 290 4.13 -16.22 -22.16
C GLU A 290 4.33 -14.71 -21.90
N ILE A 291 3.55 -14.15 -20.97
CA ILE A 291 3.68 -12.76 -20.54
C ILE A 291 4.96 -12.55 -19.75
N GLU A 292 5.40 -13.53 -18.96
CA GLU A 292 6.62 -13.38 -18.15
C GLU A 292 7.86 -13.14 -19.01
N ASP A 293 7.99 -13.87 -20.12
CA ASP A 293 9.11 -13.69 -21.05
C ASP A 293 9.07 -12.31 -21.70
N LEU A 294 7.89 -11.83 -22.08
CA LEU A 294 7.70 -10.51 -22.66
C LEU A 294 8.04 -9.40 -21.65
N LEU A 295 7.62 -9.53 -20.40
CA LEU A 295 7.96 -8.58 -19.33
C LEU A 295 9.48 -8.53 -19.09
N ARG A 296 10.15 -9.70 -19.10
CA ARG A 296 11.64 -9.77 -18.98
C ARG A 296 12.34 -9.06 -20.15
N MET A 297 11.84 -9.22 -21.38
CA MET A 297 12.39 -8.50 -22.53
C MET A 297 12.28 -7.00 -22.34
N VAL A 298 11.12 -6.49 -21.92
CA VAL A 298 10.91 -5.06 -21.66
C VAL A 298 11.86 -4.52 -20.58
N GLU A 299 12.01 -5.24 -19.46
CA GLU A 299 12.95 -4.82 -18.39
C GLU A 299 14.41 -4.81 -18.87
N ASN A 300 14.85 -5.87 -19.58
CA ASN A 300 16.21 -5.96 -20.07
C ASN A 300 16.55 -4.84 -21.06
N GLN A 301 15.56 -4.33 -21.78
CA GLN A 301 15.68 -3.21 -22.71
C GLN A 301 15.50 -1.84 -22.03
N GLY A 302 15.36 -1.82 -20.70
CA GLY A 302 15.15 -0.59 -19.91
C GLY A 302 13.78 0.04 -20.10
N GLY A 303 12.78 -0.72 -20.57
CA GLY A 303 11.39 -0.32 -20.63
C GLY A 303 10.75 -0.35 -19.24
N LYS A 304 9.73 0.47 -19.05
CA LYS A 304 8.95 0.51 -17.81
C LYS A 304 7.74 -0.42 -17.93
N ILE A 305 7.35 -1.04 -16.82
CA ILE A 305 6.15 -1.86 -16.75
C ILE A 305 5.20 -1.23 -15.72
N THR A 306 3.95 -1.01 -16.12
CA THR A 306 2.88 -0.50 -15.27
C THR A 306 1.73 -1.49 -15.25
N ILE A 307 1.39 -1.96 -14.05
CA ILE A 307 0.25 -2.85 -13.84
C ILE A 307 -1.03 -2.00 -13.75
N ILE A 308 -2.07 -2.40 -14.45
CA ILE A 308 -3.37 -1.75 -14.49
C ILE A 308 -4.40 -2.62 -13.78
N HIS A 309 -5.11 -2.04 -12.83
CA HIS A 309 -6.15 -2.73 -12.07
C HIS A 309 -7.51 -2.62 -12.77
N LEU A 310 -8.32 -3.69 -12.68
CA LEU A 310 -9.66 -3.76 -13.29
C LEU A 310 -10.75 -3.08 -12.44
N THR A 311 -10.36 -2.34 -11.42
CA THR A 311 -11.27 -1.66 -10.47
C THR A 311 -11.93 -0.42 -11.06
N HIS A 312 -11.43 0.13 -12.16
CA HIS A 312 -11.94 1.33 -12.83
C HIS A 312 -12.22 1.10 -14.32
N ASP A 313 -13.04 1.97 -14.93
CA ASP A 313 -13.55 1.76 -16.28
C ASP A 313 -12.46 1.72 -17.35
N TYR A 314 -11.41 2.56 -17.24
CA TYR A 314 -10.29 2.53 -18.19
C TYR A 314 -9.51 1.20 -18.15
N GLY A 315 -9.36 0.59 -16.96
CA GLY A 315 -8.76 -0.73 -16.83
C GLY A 315 -9.58 -1.79 -17.57
N LYS A 316 -10.91 -1.75 -17.42
CA LYS A 316 -11.82 -2.63 -18.19
C LYS A 316 -11.79 -2.35 -19.69
N MET A 317 -11.56 -1.10 -20.11
CA MET A 317 -11.36 -0.79 -21.53
C MET A 317 -10.09 -1.43 -22.08
N LEU A 318 -8.98 -1.34 -21.32
CA LEU A 318 -7.75 -2.02 -21.68
C LEU A 318 -7.93 -3.54 -21.78
N GLU A 319 -8.63 -4.15 -20.82
CA GLU A 319 -8.96 -5.57 -20.85
C GLU A 319 -9.67 -5.98 -22.14
N LYS A 320 -10.67 -5.19 -22.59
CA LYS A 320 -11.44 -5.46 -23.82
C LYS A 320 -10.61 -5.43 -25.10
N ILE A 321 -9.50 -4.69 -25.13
CA ILE A 321 -8.58 -4.64 -26.28
C ILE A 321 -7.39 -5.61 -26.14
N GLY A 322 -7.49 -6.58 -25.22
CA GLY A 322 -6.51 -7.65 -25.04
C GLY A 322 -5.75 -7.60 -23.70
N GLY A 323 -5.95 -6.58 -22.86
CA GLY A 323 -5.36 -6.46 -21.54
C GLY A 323 -3.87 -6.11 -21.55
N ILE A 324 -3.30 -5.79 -22.70
CA ILE A 324 -1.89 -5.43 -22.87
C ILE A 324 -1.74 -4.36 -23.94
N SER A 325 -0.93 -3.35 -23.66
CA SER A 325 -0.61 -2.23 -24.57
C SER A 325 0.74 -1.63 -24.24
N ALA A 326 1.29 -0.82 -25.14
CA ALA A 326 2.57 -0.17 -24.93
C ALA A 326 2.62 1.23 -25.53
N PHE A 327 3.30 2.14 -24.83
CA PHE A 327 3.89 3.33 -25.41
C PHE A 327 5.22 2.96 -26.07
N LEU A 328 5.49 3.53 -27.21
CA LEU A 328 6.66 3.23 -28.03
C LEU A 328 7.64 4.40 -28.07
N ARG A 329 8.93 4.08 -28.11
CA ARG A 329 10.01 5.06 -28.27
C ARG A 329 9.95 5.74 -29.66
N TYR A 330 9.51 4.99 -30.66
CA TYR A 330 9.33 5.45 -32.04
C TYR A 330 8.10 4.78 -32.65
N LYS A 331 7.54 5.39 -33.69
CA LYS A 331 6.40 4.82 -34.41
C LYS A 331 6.86 3.62 -35.24
N MET A 332 6.18 2.52 -35.08
CA MET A 332 6.37 1.32 -35.90
C MET A 332 5.48 1.43 -37.15
N GLU A 333 5.99 1.02 -38.30
CA GLU A 333 5.24 0.94 -39.56
C GLU A 333 4.34 -0.28 -39.61
#